data_ac239df7cbc583ae39a149a0bf9fba7a
#
_entry.id   ac239df7cbc583ae39a149a0bf9fba7a
#
_cell.length_a   1.000
_cell.length_b   1.000
_cell.length_c   1.000
_cell.angle_alpha   90.00
_cell.angle_beta   90.00
_cell.angle_gamma   90.00
#
_symmetry.space_group_name_H-M   'P 1'
#
loop_
_entity.id
_entity.type
_entity.pdbx_description
1 polymer ?
#
loop_
_entity_poly.entity_id
_entity_poly.type
_entity_poly.pdbx_seq_one_letter_code
_entity_poly.pdbx_strand_id
1 'polypeptide(L)'
;MAVFLHVNRRISMSTEYGADQIQILEGLEAVRKRPGMYIGSTSSRGLHHLVYEIVDNAVDEALAGYCDKIEVTINEDNSITVEDDGRGIPVDINHKAGKSALEVVYTVLHAGGKFGGGGYKVSGGLHGVGASVVNALSTTLCVEVYKEGKIYFQSYHIGKPDEDVKVIGTCEEDKHGTKVTFHPDPDIFEETLYDYDTLKQRLRETAFLTKGLRIILKDLREDPVREHDFHYAGGIKEFVTYLNKSKESLYPEVIYCEGTKDNVYVEVAMQHNDSYNDASYSFVNNIITPEGGTHLTGFRNALTKTFNAYARDNKILKDSDAQLSGDDIREGLTAIISIKIEEPQFEGQTKQKLGNSEATVSYTHLTLPTKLEV
;
A
#
# COMPACT_ATOMS: atom_id res chain seq x y z
N MET A 1 13.02 -50.57 -44.16
CA MET A 1 11.58 -50.18 -44.20
C MET A 1 11.06 -50.26 -42.76
N ALA A 2 11.12 -49.20 -42.00
CA ALA A 2 10.74 -49.12 -40.58
C ALA A 2 9.33 -48.52 -40.49
N VAL A 3 8.40 -49.33 -39.97
CA VAL A 3 6.99 -48.95 -39.77
C VAL A 3 6.90 -48.16 -38.46
N PHE A 4 6.61 -46.86 -38.56
CA PHE A 4 6.25 -46.04 -37.41
C PHE A 4 4.80 -46.34 -37.01
N LEU A 5 4.61 -47.06 -35.92
CA LEU A 5 3.32 -47.20 -35.24
C LEU A 5 3.05 -45.92 -34.43
N HIS A 6 2.16 -45.09 -34.96
CA HIS A 6 1.56 -43.99 -34.19
C HIS A 6 0.58 -44.57 -33.17
N VAL A 7 1.00 -44.62 -31.91
CA VAL A 7 0.08 -44.92 -30.80
C VAL A 7 -0.63 -43.60 -30.40
N ASN A 8 -1.81 -43.36 -31.00
CA ASN A 8 -2.75 -42.34 -30.53
C ASN A 8 -3.37 -42.83 -29.22
N ARG A 9 -2.71 -42.55 -28.09
CA ARG A 9 -3.39 -42.57 -26.78
C ARG A 9 -4.30 -41.36 -26.70
N ARG A 10 -5.55 -41.46 -27.10
CA ARG A 10 -6.63 -40.61 -26.63
C ARG A 10 -6.75 -40.86 -25.13
N ILE A 11 -6.30 -39.91 -24.31
CA ILE A 11 -6.69 -39.82 -22.90
C ILE A 11 -8.17 -39.49 -22.91
N SER A 12 -9.00 -40.52 -22.71
CA SER A 12 -10.44 -40.37 -22.49
C SER A 12 -10.62 -39.81 -21.09
N MET A 13 -10.57 -38.50 -20.95
CA MET A 13 -11.16 -37.79 -19.82
C MET A 13 -12.64 -37.50 -20.15
N SER A 14 -13.48 -38.51 -20.04
CA SER A 14 -14.92 -38.31 -20.00
C SER A 14 -15.36 -38.07 -18.57
N THR A 15 -14.99 -36.94 -18.02
CA THR A 15 -15.80 -36.32 -16.96
C THR A 15 -16.82 -35.44 -17.67
N GLU A 16 -18.09 -35.89 -17.69
CA GLU A 16 -19.20 -35.06 -18.15
C GLU A 16 -19.15 -33.76 -17.36
N TYR A 17 -18.95 -32.61 -18.04
CA TYR A 17 -19.00 -31.31 -17.42
C TYR A 17 -20.46 -30.97 -17.11
N GLY A 18 -20.90 -31.28 -15.91
CA GLY A 18 -22.24 -31.06 -15.41
C GLY A 18 -22.32 -29.98 -14.33
N ALA A 19 -23.53 -29.62 -13.93
CA ALA A 19 -23.79 -28.60 -12.93
C ALA A 19 -23.09 -28.88 -11.58
N ASP A 20 -22.98 -30.13 -11.19
CA ASP A 20 -22.34 -30.56 -9.93
C ASP A 20 -20.81 -30.35 -9.88
N GLN A 21 -20.20 -30.02 -11.03
CA GLN A 21 -18.78 -29.69 -11.09
C GLN A 21 -18.49 -28.18 -10.84
N ILE A 22 -19.57 -27.37 -10.82
CA ILE A 22 -19.45 -25.94 -10.48
C ILE A 22 -19.35 -25.84 -8.96
N GLN A 23 -18.12 -25.54 -8.47
CA GLN A 23 -17.88 -25.34 -7.05
C GLN A 23 -18.16 -23.90 -6.66
N ILE A 24 -18.94 -23.70 -5.63
CA ILE A 24 -19.14 -22.39 -4.98
C ILE A 24 -18.18 -22.34 -3.80
N LEU A 25 -17.30 -21.35 -3.79
CA LEU A 25 -16.38 -21.10 -2.69
C LEU A 25 -16.94 -19.94 -1.86
N GLU A 26 -17.10 -20.15 -0.58
CA GLU A 26 -17.63 -19.15 0.34
C GLU A 26 -16.56 -18.64 1.30
N GLY A 27 -16.66 -17.35 1.65
CA GLY A 27 -15.82 -16.74 2.67
C GLY A 27 -14.31 -16.87 2.41
N LEU A 28 -13.55 -17.20 3.45
CA LEU A 28 -12.09 -17.28 3.42
C LEU A 28 -11.55 -18.52 2.69
N GLU A 29 -12.37 -19.53 2.43
CA GLU A 29 -11.97 -20.68 1.62
C GLU A 29 -11.59 -20.25 0.18
N ALA A 30 -12.32 -19.27 -0.38
CA ALA A 30 -12.00 -18.72 -1.70
C ALA A 30 -10.58 -18.10 -1.73
N VAL A 31 -10.18 -17.41 -0.68
CA VAL A 31 -8.85 -16.81 -0.52
C VAL A 31 -7.77 -17.88 -0.52
N ARG A 32 -7.93 -18.92 0.30
CA ARG A 32 -6.96 -20.02 0.41
C ARG A 32 -6.81 -20.80 -0.90
N LYS A 33 -7.91 -20.97 -1.62
CA LYS A 33 -7.91 -21.73 -2.89
C LYS A 33 -7.35 -20.94 -4.07
N ARG A 34 -7.42 -19.62 -4.03
CA ARG A 34 -6.95 -18.69 -5.07
C ARG A 34 -6.23 -17.49 -4.47
N PRO A 35 -5.14 -17.67 -3.69
CA PRO A 35 -4.45 -16.58 -3.00
C PRO A 35 -3.93 -15.50 -3.97
N GLY A 36 -3.46 -15.89 -5.17
CA GLY A 36 -2.99 -14.96 -6.18
C GLY A 36 -3.99 -13.90 -6.62
N MET A 37 -5.30 -14.13 -6.48
CA MET A 37 -6.33 -13.11 -6.76
C MET A 37 -6.31 -11.96 -5.76
N TYR A 38 -5.84 -12.20 -4.54
CA TYR A 38 -5.86 -11.24 -3.43
C TYR A 38 -4.49 -10.61 -3.17
N ILE A 39 -3.41 -11.39 -3.25
CA ILE A 39 -2.04 -10.95 -2.94
C ILE A 39 -1.09 -10.96 -4.15
N GLY A 40 -1.61 -11.26 -5.35
CA GLY A 40 -0.86 -11.25 -6.61
C GLY A 40 -0.01 -12.48 -6.87
N SER A 41 0.62 -13.08 -5.87
CA SER A 41 1.41 -14.31 -5.98
C SER A 41 1.56 -15.00 -4.62
N THR A 42 2.07 -16.23 -4.59
CA THR A 42 2.46 -16.96 -3.37
C THR A 42 3.98 -17.01 -3.17
N SER A 43 4.73 -16.28 -3.98
CA SER A 43 6.17 -16.08 -3.83
C SER A 43 6.50 -15.07 -2.72
N SER A 44 7.78 -14.78 -2.49
CA SER A 44 8.27 -13.76 -1.55
C SER A 44 7.49 -12.43 -1.65
N ARG A 45 7.14 -11.98 -2.86
CA ARG A 45 6.35 -10.75 -3.06
C ARG A 45 4.98 -10.82 -2.39
N GLY A 46 4.26 -11.92 -2.55
CA GLY A 46 2.95 -12.12 -1.91
C GLY A 46 3.06 -12.32 -0.40
N LEU A 47 4.14 -12.96 0.07
CA LEU A 47 4.44 -13.09 1.49
C LEU A 47 4.56 -11.71 2.16
N HIS A 48 5.38 -10.82 1.61
CA HIS A 48 5.58 -9.47 2.13
C HIS A 48 4.32 -8.61 2.00
N HIS A 49 3.44 -8.91 1.03
CA HIS A 49 2.16 -8.21 0.88
C HIS A 49 1.24 -8.38 2.10
N LEU A 50 1.33 -9.50 2.81
CA LEU A 50 0.58 -9.69 4.07
C LEU A 50 0.94 -8.62 5.12
N VAL A 51 2.23 -8.30 5.23
CA VAL A 51 2.70 -7.25 6.14
C VAL A 51 2.16 -5.89 5.69
N TYR A 52 2.19 -5.62 4.38
CA TYR A 52 1.71 -4.34 3.84
C TYR A 52 0.21 -4.13 4.10
N GLU A 53 -0.62 -5.17 4.00
CA GLU A 53 -2.06 -5.05 4.27
C GLU A 53 -2.35 -4.68 5.75
N ILE A 54 -1.58 -5.18 6.70
CA ILE A 54 -1.74 -4.81 8.13
C ILE A 54 -1.17 -3.42 8.40
N VAL A 55 0.01 -3.10 7.85
CA VAL A 55 0.61 -1.76 7.99
C VAL A 55 -0.27 -0.69 7.34
N ASP A 56 -0.83 -0.95 6.15
CA ASP A 56 -1.71 0.00 5.47
C ASP A 56 -2.98 0.32 6.29
N ASN A 57 -3.47 -0.63 7.11
CA ASN A 57 -4.56 -0.34 8.04
C ASN A 57 -4.14 0.65 9.15
N ALA A 58 -2.94 0.52 9.69
CA ALA A 58 -2.39 1.45 10.66
C ALA A 58 -2.09 2.82 10.03
N VAL A 59 -1.59 2.84 8.78
CA VAL A 59 -1.40 4.09 8.00
C VAL A 59 -2.73 4.80 7.74
N ASP A 60 -3.82 4.07 7.51
CA ASP A 60 -5.15 4.68 7.38
C ASP A 60 -5.60 5.37 8.66
N GLU A 61 -5.25 4.84 9.87
CA GLU A 61 -5.44 5.56 11.13
C GLU A 61 -4.61 6.83 11.21
N ALA A 62 -3.35 6.80 10.70
CA ALA A 62 -2.49 7.98 10.65
C ALA A 62 -3.03 9.03 9.67
N LEU A 63 -3.52 8.64 8.49
CA LEU A 63 -4.17 9.53 7.53
C LEU A 63 -5.46 10.16 8.08
N ALA A 64 -6.14 9.44 8.98
CA ALA A 64 -7.31 9.94 9.69
C ALA A 64 -6.94 10.82 10.91
N GLY A 65 -5.66 10.95 11.25
CA GLY A 65 -5.14 11.78 12.34
C GLY A 65 -5.20 11.15 13.72
N TYR A 66 -5.22 9.81 13.80
CA TYR A 66 -5.34 9.06 15.07
C TYR A 66 -4.15 8.17 15.40
N CYS A 67 -3.14 8.10 14.54
CA CYS A 67 -1.96 7.26 14.76
C CYS A 67 -0.70 8.07 14.44
N ASP A 68 0.23 8.08 15.39
CA ASP A 68 1.52 8.75 15.28
C ASP A 68 2.69 7.77 15.21
N LYS A 69 2.47 6.51 15.63
CA LYS A 69 3.51 5.49 15.68
C LYS A 69 3.03 4.12 15.22
N ILE A 70 3.84 3.47 14.37
CA ILE A 70 3.67 2.08 13.98
C ILE A 70 4.97 1.33 14.29
N GLU A 71 4.87 0.15 14.91
CA GLU A 71 5.99 -0.74 15.14
C GLU A 71 5.78 -2.06 14.40
N VAL A 72 6.74 -2.46 13.57
CA VAL A 72 6.74 -3.71 12.81
C VAL A 72 7.89 -4.57 13.31
N THR A 73 7.61 -5.78 13.76
CA THR A 73 8.62 -6.68 14.31
C THR A 73 8.58 -8.01 13.56
N ILE A 74 9.74 -8.43 13.05
CA ILE A 74 9.98 -9.81 12.64
C ILE A 74 10.42 -10.57 13.90
N ASN A 75 9.59 -11.48 14.36
CA ASN A 75 9.86 -12.23 15.59
C ASN A 75 10.87 -13.36 15.35
N GLU A 76 11.42 -13.93 16.43
CA GLU A 76 12.40 -15.02 16.37
C GLU A 76 11.86 -16.27 15.63
N ASP A 77 10.57 -16.55 15.75
CA ASP A 77 9.86 -17.64 15.05
C ASP A 77 9.46 -17.28 13.62
N ASN A 78 9.91 -16.11 13.13
CA ASN A 78 9.57 -15.56 11.82
C ASN A 78 8.08 -15.21 11.64
N SER A 79 7.30 -15.09 12.71
CA SER A 79 6.02 -14.39 12.67
C SER A 79 6.23 -12.87 12.56
N ILE A 80 5.19 -12.16 12.16
CA ILE A 80 5.19 -10.69 12.10
C ILE A 80 4.27 -10.15 13.18
N THR A 81 4.74 -9.14 13.90
CA THR A 81 3.91 -8.30 14.76
C THR A 81 3.86 -6.88 14.20
N VAL A 82 2.67 -6.33 14.05
CA VAL A 82 2.43 -4.92 13.75
C VAL A 82 1.62 -4.32 14.88
N GLU A 83 2.14 -3.28 15.52
CA GLU A 83 1.46 -2.53 16.60
C GLU A 83 1.34 -1.07 16.18
N ASP A 84 0.13 -0.52 16.29
CA ASP A 84 -0.18 0.89 16.06
C ASP A 84 -0.78 1.53 17.31
N ASP A 85 -0.67 2.84 17.41
CA ASP A 85 -1.30 3.66 18.45
C ASP A 85 -2.57 4.38 17.95
N GLY A 86 -3.26 3.80 16.96
CA GLY A 86 -4.54 4.27 16.43
C GLY A 86 -5.70 4.12 17.41
N ARG A 87 -6.94 4.33 16.95
CA ARG A 87 -8.16 4.22 17.79
C ARG A 87 -8.45 2.80 18.28
N GLY A 88 -7.79 1.79 17.74
CA GLY A 88 -8.13 0.38 17.95
C GLY A 88 -9.38 -0.06 17.18
N ILE A 89 -9.37 -1.30 16.70
CA ILE A 89 -10.52 -1.90 16.01
C ILE A 89 -11.71 -1.99 16.99
N PRO A 90 -12.95 -1.60 16.58
CA PRO A 90 -14.13 -1.77 17.43
C PRO A 90 -14.33 -3.23 17.86
N VAL A 91 -14.63 -3.44 19.14
CA VAL A 91 -14.83 -4.77 19.75
C VAL A 91 -16.31 -5.07 20.03
N ASP A 92 -17.17 -4.07 19.89
CA ASP A 92 -18.62 -4.18 20.11
C ASP A 92 -19.27 -5.12 19.08
N ILE A 93 -20.45 -5.63 19.42
CA ILE A 93 -21.21 -6.51 18.56
C ILE A 93 -21.73 -5.75 17.32
N ASN A 94 -21.36 -6.22 16.15
CA ASN A 94 -21.98 -5.80 14.91
C ASN A 94 -23.36 -6.45 14.77
N HIS A 95 -24.42 -5.65 14.91
CA HIS A 95 -25.80 -6.16 14.94
C HIS A 95 -26.22 -6.91 13.65
N LYS A 96 -25.61 -6.60 12.49
CA LYS A 96 -25.92 -7.30 11.24
C LYS A 96 -25.30 -8.68 11.18
N ALA A 97 -24.07 -8.81 11.71
CA ALA A 97 -23.32 -10.06 11.67
C ALA A 97 -23.57 -10.94 12.91
N GLY A 98 -24.08 -10.36 14.01
CA GLY A 98 -24.25 -11.06 15.29
C GLY A 98 -22.95 -11.43 15.99
N LYS A 99 -21.82 -10.82 15.57
CA LYS A 99 -20.45 -11.09 16.02
C LYS A 99 -19.77 -9.78 16.38
N SER A 100 -18.65 -9.84 17.11
CA SER A 100 -17.85 -8.63 17.35
C SER A 100 -17.37 -8.01 16.03
N ALA A 101 -17.24 -6.68 15.99
CA ALA A 101 -16.70 -6.00 14.82
C ALA A 101 -15.26 -6.46 14.51
N LEU A 102 -14.46 -6.75 15.54
CA LEU A 102 -13.14 -7.36 15.43
C LEU A 102 -13.19 -8.67 14.64
N GLU A 103 -14.05 -9.61 15.05
CA GLU A 103 -14.21 -10.88 14.34
C GLU A 103 -14.68 -10.68 12.90
N VAL A 104 -15.61 -9.75 12.66
CA VAL A 104 -16.13 -9.45 11.32
C VAL A 104 -15.00 -8.99 10.40
N VAL A 105 -14.11 -8.10 10.87
CA VAL A 105 -12.98 -7.57 10.08
C VAL A 105 -12.02 -8.69 9.65
N TYR A 106 -11.79 -9.68 10.51
CA TYR A 106 -10.84 -10.76 10.22
C TYR A 106 -11.46 -12.01 9.58
N THR A 107 -12.79 -12.16 9.56
CA THR A 107 -13.43 -13.40 9.06
C THR A 107 -14.38 -13.18 7.88
N VAL A 108 -14.77 -11.94 7.58
CA VAL A 108 -15.73 -11.63 6.52
C VAL A 108 -15.06 -10.80 5.43
N LEU A 109 -15.13 -11.29 4.18
CA LEU A 109 -14.67 -10.53 3.02
C LEU A 109 -15.62 -9.36 2.77
N HIS A 110 -15.06 -8.26 2.27
CA HIS A 110 -15.80 -7.03 1.98
C HIS A 110 -16.53 -6.44 3.21
N ALA A 111 -15.89 -6.57 4.37
CA ALA A 111 -16.32 -5.97 5.62
C ALA A 111 -15.28 -4.96 6.12
N GLY A 112 -15.73 -3.81 6.60
CA GLY A 112 -14.83 -2.79 7.16
C GLY A 112 -15.51 -1.45 7.35
N GLY A 113 -14.91 -0.60 8.19
CA GLY A 113 -15.39 0.75 8.48
C GLY A 113 -15.10 1.80 7.41
N LYS A 114 -14.50 1.39 6.28
CA LYS A 114 -14.06 2.27 5.17
C LYS A 114 -15.08 2.35 4.02
N PHE A 115 -16.17 1.61 4.10
CA PHE A 115 -17.29 1.67 3.16
C PHE A 115 -18.33 2.70 3.63
N GLY A 116 -18.33 3.90 3.07
CA GLY A 116 -19.40 4.87 3.30
C GLY A 116 -19.22 5.79 4.50
N GLY A 117 -18.24 6.65 4.44
CA GLY A 117 -18.36 8.02 4.91
C GLY A 117 -18.28 8.34 6.40
N GLY A 118 -18.02 7.40 7.29
CA GLY A 118 -18.10 7.71 8.72
C GLY A 118 -16.76 8.00 9.42
N GLY A 119 -15.68 7.37 9.04
CA GLY A 119 -14.44 7.41 9.82
C GLY A 119 -13.17 7.73 9.02
N TYR A 120 -13.21 7.58 7.71
CA TYR A 120 -12.04 7.76 6.84
C TYR A 120 -12.46 8.50 5.57
N LYS A 121 -11.95 9.72 5.36
CA LYS A 121 -12.14 10.46 4.11
C LYS A 121 -11.23 9.95 3.00
N VAL A 122 -10.05 9.50 3.39
CA VAL A 122 -9.03 8.95 2.51
C VAL A 122 -8.51 7.69 3.15
N SER A 123 -8.44 6.60 2.41
CA SER A 123 -7.84 5.34 2.89
C SER A 123 -7.19 4.57 1.75
N GLY A 124 -6.18 3.77 2.09
CA GLY A 124 -5.59 2.79 1.19
C GLY A 124 -6.38 1.47 1.16
N GLY A 125 -7.00 1.12 2.26
CA GLY A 125 -7.79 -0.10 2.44
C GLY A 125 -9.22 0.02 1.92
N LEU A 126 -9.42 -0.08 0.61
CA LEU A 126 -10.71 0.20 -0.06
C LEU A 126 -11.65 -0.99 -0.18
N HIS A 127 -11.10 -2.20 -0.26
CA HIS A 127 -11.90 -3.38 -0.61
C HIS A 127 -12.43 -4.15 0.61
N GLY A 128 -12.00 -3.79 1.83
CA GLY A 128 -12.40 -4.46 3.06
C GLY A 128 -12.03 -5.94 3.11
N VAL A 129 -10.86 -6.29 2.53
CA VAL A 129 -10.41 -7.69 2.46
C VAL A 129 -9.04 -7.92 3.08
N GLY A 130 -8.19 -6.89 3.23
CA GLY A 130 -6.79 -7.05 3.63
C GLY A 130 -6.61 -7.87 4.90
N ALA A 131 -7.25 -7.48 6.00
CA ALA A 131 -7.15 -8.17 7.29
C ALA A 131 -7.65 -9.62 7.23
N SER A 132 -8.79 -9.86 6.57
CA SER A 132 -9.35 -11.20 6.41
C SER A 132 -8.51 -12.09 5.47
N VAL A 133 -7.86 -11.51 4.48
CA VAL A 133 -6.91 -12.20 3.59
C VAL A 133 -5.66 -12.62 4.37
N VAL A 134 -5.09 -11.74 5.20
CA VAL A 134 -3.94 -12.10 6.05
C VAL A 134 -4.32 -13.23 6.99
N ASN A 135 -5.49 -13.16 7.63
CA ASN A 135 -5.99 -14.23 8.49
C ASN A 135 -6.16 -15.55 7.73
N ALA A 136 -6.77 -15.53 6.55
CA ALA A 136 -6.97 -16.73 5.73
C ALA A 136 -5.67 -17.41 5.30
N LEU A 137 -4.60 -16.63 5.08
CA LEU A 137 -3.31 -17.10 4.58
C LEU A 137 -2.26 -17.29 5.68
N SER A 138 -2.70 -17.28 6.94
CA SER A 138 -1.88 -17.54 8.13
C SER A 138 -2.29 -18.84 8.83
N THR A 139 -1.31 -19.57 9.37
CA THR A 139 -1.59 -20.70 10.27
C THR A 139 -2.20 -20.21 11.55
N THR A 140 -1.65 -19.13 12.12
CA THR A 140 -2.15 -18.48 13.33
C THR A 140 -2.16 -16.98 13.15
N LEU A 141 -3.17 -16.32 13.69
CA LEU A 141 -3.25 -14.87 13.79
C LEU A 141 -3.84 -14.50 15.15
N CYS A 142 -3.23 -13.52 15.83
CA CYS A 142 -3.71 -13.00 17.11
C CYS A 142 -3.88 -11.49 17.01
N VAL A 143 -4.93 -10.98 17.61
CA VAL A 143 -5.20 -9.54 17.68
C VAL A 143 -5.40 -9.12 19.11
N GLU A 144 -4.64 -8.11 19.54
CA GLU A 144 -4.87 -7.37 20.78
C GLU A 144 -5.38 -5.97 20.41
N VAL A 145 -6.44 -5.54 21.09
CA VAL A 145 -6.95 -4.16 20.95
C VAL A 145 -6.89 -3.49 22.32
N TYR A 146 -6.17 -2.36 22.38
CA TYR A 146 -6.06 -1.53 23.58
C TYR A 146 -7.14 -0.46 23.51
N LYS A 147 -8.07 -0.49 24.46
CA LYS A 147 -9.19 0.45 24.48
C LYS A 147 -9.82 0.55 25.87
N GLU A 148 -10.07 1.77 26.34
CA GLU A 148 -10.79 2.03 27.60
C GLU A 148 -10.19 1.29 28.80
N GLY A 149 -8.85 1.31 28.93
CA GLY A 149 -8.10 0.66 30.01
C GLY A 149 -8.09 -0.86 29.98
N LYS A 150 -8.57 -1.48 28.90
CA LYS A 150 -8.66 -2.94 28.72
C LYS A 150 -7.87 -3.42 27.52
N ILE A 151 -7.43 -4.68 27.60
CA ILE A 151 -6.81 -5.41 26.50
C ILE A 151 -7.81 -6.47 26.04
N TYR A 152 -8.40 -6.24 24.86
CA TYR A 152 -9.25 -7.20 24.18
C TYR A 152 -8.41 -8.11 23.30
N PHE A 153 -8.75 -9.38 23.22
CA PHE A 153 -7.98 -10.38 22.51
C PHE A 153 -8.88 -11.32 21.72
N GLN A 154 -8.44 -11.69 20.52
CA GLN A 154 -9.01 -12.80 19.77
C GLN A 154 -7.89 -13.49 18.96
N SER A 155 -7.90 -14.82 18.92
CA SER A 155 -7.00 -15.63 18.10
C SER A 155 -7.76 -16.38 17.02
N TYR A 156 -7.01 -16.73 15.99
CA TYR A 156 -7.53 -17.40 14.81
C TYR A 156 -6.54 -18.48 14.35
N HIS A 157 -7.08 -19.58 13.88
CA HIS A 157 -6.34 -20.64 13.23
C HIS A 157 -6.88 -20.88 11.82
N ILE A 158 -6.01 -20.72 10.81
CA ILE A 158 -6.35 -20.89 9.38
C ILE A 158 -7.67 -20.15 9.02
N GLY A 159 -7.75 -18.88 9.42
CA GLY A 159 -8.89 -18.01 9.12
C GLY A 159 -10.11 -18.18 10.02
N LYS A 160 -10.13 -19.14 10.94
CA LYS A 160 -11.26 -19.38 11.83
C LYS A 160 -10.96 -18.89 13.25
N PRO A 161 -11.90 -18.20 13.93
CA PRO A 161 -11.70 -17.80 15.30
C PRO A 161 -11.65 -19.05 16.22
N ASP A 162 -10.73 -19.03 17.18
CA ASP A 162 -10.62 -20.11 18.18
C ASP A 162 -11.69 -19.94 19.26
N GLU A 163 -12.01 -18.68 19.59
CA GLU A 163 -12.99 -18.31 20.63
C GLU A 163 -13.53 -16.88 20.34
N ASP A 164 -14.58 -16.51 21.07
CA ASP A 164 -15.10 -15.13 21.03
C ASP A 164 -14.08 -14.13 21.60
N VAL A 165 -14.23 -12.84 21.24
CA VAL A 165 -13.41 -11.75 21.79
C VAL A 165 -13.53 -11.74 23.32
N LYS A 166 -12.40 -11.73 24.01
CA LYS A 166 -12.32 -11.69 25.47
C LYS A 166 -11.39 -10.59 25.97
N VAL A 167 -11.60 -10.13 27.19
CA VAL A 167 -10.65 -9.26 27.90
C VAL A 167 -9.60 -10.15 28.57
N ILE A 168 -8.33 -9.93 28.26
CA ILE A 168 -7.20 -10.70 28.80
C ILE A 168 -6.40 -9.93 29.86
N GLY A 169 -6.62 -8.61 29.98
CA GLY A 169 -5.87 -7.77 30.90
C GLY A 169 -6.36 -6.34 30.91
N THR A 170 -5.63 -5.51 31.63
CA THR A 170 -5.82 -4.05 31.69
C THR A 170 -4.58 -3.35 31.18
N CYS A 171 -4.75 -2.16 30.64
CA CYS A 171 -3.68 -1.24 30.24
C CYS A 171 -3.93 0.15 30.85
N GLU A 172 -3.04 1.11 30.59
CA GLU A 172 -3.25 2.50 30.94
C GLU A 172 -4.50 3.03 30.21
N GLU A 173 -5.27 3.94 30.86
CA GLU A 173 -6.54 4.43 30.30
C GLU A 173 -6.35 5.17 28.97
N ASP A 174 -5.21 5.80 28.79
CA ASP A 174 -4.82 6.52 27.57
C ASP A 174 -4.16 5.63 26.51
N LYS A 175 -3.80 4.38 26.86
CA LYS A 175 -3.28 3.43 25.87
C LYS A 175 -4.41 2.98 24.94
N HIS A 176 -4.22 3.24 23.65
CA HIS A 176 -5.10 2.80 22.56
C HIS A 176 -4.30 2.21 21.40
N GLY A 177 -4.96 1.51 20.48
CA GLY A 177 -4.33 0.96 19.29
C GLY A 177 -4.67 -0.50 19.04
N THR A 178 -4.04 -1.04 18.01
CA THR A 178 -4.19 -2.44 17.62
C THR A 178 -2.82 -3.08 17.48
N LYS A 179 -2.70 -4.32 17.99
CA LYS A 179 -1.52 -5.16 17.79
C LYS A 179 -1.94 -6.46 17.12
N VAL A 180 -1.36 -6.74 15.98
CA VAL A 180 -1.63 -7.94 15.17
C VAL A 180 -0.37 -8.75 15.07
N THR A 181 -0.43 -10.02 15.46
CA THR A 181 0.66 -10.98 15.26
C THR A 181 0.17 -12.13 14.38
N PHE A 182 0.89 -12.45 13.32
CA PHE A 182 0.50 -13.53 12.42
C PHE A 182 1.69 -14.34 11.91
N HIS A 183 1.45 -15.62 11.66
CA HIS A 183 2.42 -16.55 11.12
C HIS A 183 1.93 -17.03 9.74
N PRO A 184 2.68 -16.80 8.65
CA PRO A 184 2.26 -17.20 7.30
C PRO A 184 2.14 -18.72 7.18
N ASP A 185 1.18 -19.17 6.36
CA ASP A 185 0.93 -20.60 6.18
C ASP A 185 1.91 -21.22 5.17
N PRO A 186 2.79 -22.15 5.59
CA PRO A 186 3.76 -22.81 4.71
C PRO A 186 3.11 -23.69 3.63
N ASP A 187 1.84 -24.08 3.80
CA ASP A 187 1.11 -24.83 2.77
C ASP A 187 0.62 -23.93 1.63
N ILE A 188 0.68 -22.61 1.80
CA ILE A 188 0.26 -21.63 0.80
C ILE A 188 1.46 -20.97 0.11
N PHE A 189 2.48 -20.59 0.88
CA PHE A 189 3.63 -19.83 0.38
C PHE A 189 4.79 -20.74 -0.02
N GLU A 190 5.47 -20.39 -1.12
CA GLU A 190 6.67 -21.08 -1.59
C GLU A 190 7.83 -20.99 -0.58
N GLU A 191 7.87 -19.86 0.15
CA GLU A 191 8.76 -19.61 1.26
C GLU A 191 8.04 -18.74 2.30
N THR A 192 8.43 -18.86 3.57
CA THR A 192 7.83 -18.08 4.67
C THR A 192 8.80 -17.15 5.37
N LEU A 193 10.05 -17.04 4.87
CA LEU A 193 11.06 -16.16 5.45
C LEU A 193 10.89 -14.73 4.99
N TYR A 194 10.68 -13.81 5.94
CA TYR A 194 10.62 -12.38 5.65
C TYR A 194 12.01 -11.81 5.43
N ASP A 195 12.14 -11.01 4.35
CA ASP A 195 13.34 -10.24 4.05
C ASP A 195 13.27 -8.87 4.70
N TYR A 196 14.21 -8.59 5.59
CA TYR A 196 14.27 -7.34 6.34
C TYR A 196 14.45 -6.12 5.43
N ASP A 197 15.32 -6.21 4.41
CA ASP A 197 15.62 -5.06 3.56
C ASP A 197 14.45 -4.72 2.64
N THR A 198 13.67 -5.70 2.21
CA THR A 198 12.41 -5.51 1.49
C THR A 198 11.38 -4.75 2.35
N LEU A 199 11.18 -5.17 3.61
CA LEU A 199 10.29 -4.45 4.54
C LEU A 199 10.82 -3.05 4.85
N LYS A 200 12.12 -2.93 5.10
CA LYS A 200 12.79 -1.66 5.39
C LYS A 200 12.60 -0.64 4.27
N GLN A 201 12.74 -1.05 3.02
CA GLN A 201 12.50 -0.17 1.89
C GLN A 201 11.05 0.32 1.86
N ARG A 202 10.09 -0.59 1.94
CA ARG A 202 8.66 -0.24 1.86
C ARG A 202 8.23 0.65 3.04
N LEU A 203 8.64 0.33 4.27
CA LEU A 203 8.29 1.11 5.46
C LEU A 203 8.91 2.51 5.44
N ARG A 204 10.11 2.66 4.90
CA ARG A 204 10.73 3.97 4.66
C ARG A 204 9.92 4.82 3.69
N GLU A 205 9.50 4.23 2.56
CA GLU A 205 8.65 4.92 1.58
C GLU A 205 7.33 5.37 2.22
N THR A 206 6.70 4.50 3.01
CA THR A 206 5.47 4.80 3.75
C THR A 206 5.67 5.95 4.74
N ALA A 207 6.79 5.98 5.47
CA ALA A 207 7.10 7.06 6.41
C ALA A 207 7.33 8.41 5.71
N PHE A 208 7.96 8.43 4.52
CA PHE A 208 8.07 9.65 3.72
C PHE A 208 6.72 10.17 3.22
N LEU A 209 5.81 9.28 2.83
CA LEU A 209 4.49 9.63 2.30
C LEU A 209 3.51 10.07 3.40
N THR A 210 3.76 9.67 4.65
CA THR A 210 2.93 10.02 5.80
C THR A 210 3.71 10.95 6.72
N LYS A 211 3.75 12.21 6.34
CA LYS A 211 4.51 13.24 7.06
C LYS A 211 4.22 13.22 8.56
N GLY A 212 5.28 13.07 9.37
CA GLY A 212 5.21 13.05 10.84
C GLY A 212 4.91 11.68 11.46
N LEU A 213 4.51 10.68 10.69
CA LEU A 213 4.36 9.31 11.20
C LEU A 213 5.74 8.70 11.50
N ARG A 214 5.88 8.09 12.67
CA ARG A 214 7.06 7.32 13.06
C ARG A 214 6.82 5.84 12.83
N ILE A 215 7.68 5.19 12.06
CA ILE A 215 7.62 3.75 11.81
C ILE A 215 8.91 3.11 12.30
N ILE A 216 8.81 2.08 13.16
CA ILE A 216 9.95 1.34 13.67
C ILE A 216 9.90 -0.07 13.11
N LEU A 217 11.00 -0.53 12.52
CA LEU A 217 11.16 -1.92 12.06
C LEU A 217 12.22 -2.61 12.92
N LYS A 218 11.86 -3.75 13.50
CA LYS A 218 12.76 -4.61 14.29
C LYS A 218 12.86 -6.01 13.69
N ASP A 219 14.04 -6.60 13.77
CA ASP A 219 14.27 -8.01 13.46
C ASP A 219 14.89 -8.70 14.69
N LEU A 220 14.10 -9.52 15.37
CA LEU A 220 14.51 -10.23 16.57
C LEU A 220 15.23 -11.56 16.28
N ARG A 221 15.38 -11.94 15.01
CA ARG A 221 16.09 -13.14 14.60
C ARG A 221 17.62 -12.96 14.65
N GLU A 222 18.10 -11.70 14.72
CA GLU A 222 19.51 -11.35 14.74
C GLU A 222 19.94 -10.89 16.14
N ASP A 223 21.19 -11.21 16.53
CA ASP A 223 21.81 -10.71 17.75
C ASP A 223 23.15 -9.98 17.38
N PRO A 224 23.26 -8.67 17.58
CA PRO A 224 22.26 -7.78 18.19
C PRO A 224 21.02 -7.56 17.29
N VAL A 225 19.90 -7.26 17.91
CA VAL A 225 18.63 -6.94 17.22
C VAL A 225 18.86 -5.87 16.15
N ARG A 226 18.41 -6.13 14.93
CA ARG A 226 18.49 -5.17 13.84
C ARG A 226 17.28 -4.25 13.89
N GLU A 227 17.50 -2.93 14.01
CA GLU A 227 16.42 -1.94 14.14
C GLU A 227 16.62 -0.76 13.19
N HIS A 228 15.52 -0.24 12.64
CA HIS A 228 15.47 1.04 11.95
C HIS A 228 14.26 1.85 12.40
N ASP A 229 14.50 3.13 12.62
CA ASP A 229 13.50 4.12 13.02
C ASP A 229 13.35 5.14 11.88
N PHE A 230 12.16 5.24 11.32
CA PHE A 230 11.82 6.13 10.21
C PHE A 230 10.88 7.22 10.72
N HIS A 231 11.31 8.46 10.63
CA HIS A 231 10.50 9.63 10.97
C HIS A 231 10.93 10.81 10.11
N TYR A 232 10.06 11.26 9.21
CA TYR A 232 10.37 12.27 8.20
C TYR A 232 9.39 13.44 8.28
N ALA A 233 9.85 14.58 8.85
CA ALA A 233 9.05 15.80 8.95
C ALA A 233 8.91 16.53 7.60
N GLY A 234 9.86 16.32 6.67
CA GLY A 234 9.89 16.96 5.35
C GLY A 234 9.00 16.28 4.31
N GLY A 235 8.45 15.09 4.61
CA GLY A 235 7.55 14.38 3.70
C GLY A 235 8.18 14.05 2.36
N ILE A 236 7.43 14.21 1.26
CA ILE A 236 7.90 13.84 -0.09
C ILE A 236 9.05 14.73 -0.60
N LYS A 237 9.26 15.93 -0.08
CA LYS A 237 10.46 16.75 -0.38
C LYS A 237 11.72 16.04 0.10
N GLU A 238 11.68 15.55 1.33
CA GLU A 238 12.79 14.82 1.94
C GLU A 238 13.01 13.47 1.23
N PHE A 239 11.94 12.86 0.72
CA PHE A 239 12.03 11.65 -0.09
C PHE A 239 12.81 11.87 -1.39
N VAL A 240 12.53 12.97 -2.14
CA VAL A 240 13.32 13.34 -3.32
C VAL A 240 14.79 13.57 -2.98
N THR A 241 15.06 14.31 -1.89
CA THR A 241 16.43 14.51 -1.39
C THR A 241 17.12 13.17 -1.07
N TYR A 242 16.41 12.26 -0.43
CA TYR A 242 16.93 10.91 -0.14
C TYR A 242 17.27 10.12 -1.42
N LEU A 243 16.39 10.15 -2.43
CA LEU A 243 16.60 9.46 -3.71
C LEU A 243 17.76 10.04 -4.52
N ASN A 244 18.05 11.33 -4.34
CA ASN A 244 19.15 12.03 -5.02
C ASN A 244 20.44 12.05 -4.22
N LYS A 245 20.51 11.43 -3.02
CA LYS A 245 21.68 11.48 -2.13
C LYS A 245 23.01 11.08 -2.78
N SER A 246 22.98 10.18 -3.77
CA SER A 246 24.17 9.70 -4.49
C SER A 246 24.33 10.33 -5.89
N LYS A 247 23.56 11.38 -6.22
CA LYS A 247 23.55 12.04 -7.51
C LYS A 247 23.89 13.52 -7.34
N GLU A 248 24.40 14.16 -8.37
CA GLU A 248 24.61 15.61 -8.40
C GLU A 248 23.34 16.31 -8.86
N SER A 249 22.74 17.11 -7.97
CA SER A 249 21.52 17.85 -8.28
C SER A 249 21.85 19.08 -9.15
N LEU A 250 21.09 19.34 -10.21
CA LEU A 250 21.31 20.47 -11.12
C LEU A 250 20.97 21.82 -10.48
N TYR A 251 20.18 21.81 -9.39
CA TYR A 251 19.83 22.98 -8.60
C TYR A 251 19.59 22.54 -7.14
N PRO A 252 19.82 23.44 -6.17
CA PRO A 252 19.88 23.05 -4.74
C PRO A 252 18.53 22.70 -4.13
N GLU A 253 17.44 23.33 -4.59
CA GLU A 253 16.14 23.21 -3.97
C GLU A 253 15.26 22.16 -4.64
N VAL A 254 14.56 21.34 -3.86
CA VAL A 254 13.50 20.46 -4.35
C VAL A 254 12.27 21.31 -4.68
N ILE A 255 11.85 21.27 -5.93
CA ILE A 255 10.60 21.90 -6.35
C ILE A 255 9.44 21.15 -5.73
N TYR A 256 8.53 21.88 -5.07
CA TYR A 256 7.36 21.31 -4.41
C TYR A 256 6.11 22.09 -4.75
N CYS A 257 5.04 21.37 -5.05
CA CYS A 257 3.72 21.95 -5.20
C CYS A 257 2.65 21.03 -4.61
N GLU A 258 1.60 21.63 -4.07
CA GLU A 258 0.43 20.95 -3.56
C GLU A 258 -0.83 21.71 -3.91
N GLY A 259 -1.96 21.02 -3.93
CA GLY A 259 -3.25 21.65 -4.16
C GLY A 259 -4.39 20.65 -4.13
N THR A 260 -5.60 21.16 -4.02
CA THR A 260 -6.83 20.35 -4.05
C THR A 260 -7.72 20.84 -5.18
N LYS A 261 -8.19 19.91 -6.00
CA LYS A 261 -9.20 20.17 -7.02
C LYS A 261 -10.14 18.97 -7.14
N ASP A 262 -11.44 19.24 -7.25
CA ASP A 262 -12.49 18.22 -7.43
C ASP A 262 -12.37 17.06 -6.40
N ASN A 263 -12.08 17.42 -5.13
CA ASN A 263 -11.82 16.50 -4.00
C ASN A 263 -10.58 15.60 -4.16
N VAL A 264 -9.73 15.86 -5.14
CA VAL A 264 -8.42 15.21 -5.26
C VAL A 264 -7.35 16.15 -4.70
N TYR A 265 -6.70 15.73 -3.62
CA TYR A 265 -5.51 16.42 -3.10
C TYR A 265 -4.28 15.86 -3.80
N VAL A 266 -3.41 16.75 -4.25
CA VAL A 266 -2.21 16.41 -5.02
C VAL A 266 -1.01 17.04 -4.36
N GLU A 267 0.05 16.27 -4.19
CA GLU A 267 1.40 16.70 -3.83
C GLU A 267 2.39 16.23 -4.89
N VAL A 268 3.31 17.11 -5.27
CA VAL A 268 4.43 16.78 -6.15
C VAL A 268 5.70 17.36 -5.56
N ALA A 269 6.74 16.54 -5.48
CA ALA A 269 8.11 16.98 -5.22
C ALA A 269 9.01 16.48 -6.33
N MET A 270 9.90 17.34 -6.86
CA MET A 270 10.77 16.95 -7.98
C MET A 270 12.09 17.72 -7.97
N GLN A 271 13.13 17.10 -8.53
CA GLN A 271 14.45 17.71 -8.70
C GLN A 271 15.18 16.99 -9.84
N HIS A 272 15.86 17.76 -10.71
CA HIS A 272 16.73 17.18 -11.73
C HIS A 272 18.14 16.95 -11.18
N ASN A 273 18.79 15.94 -11.70
CA ASN A 273 20.14 15.53 -11.36
C ASN A 273 20.93 15.14 -12.62
N ASP A 274 22.19 14.82 -12.46
CA ASP A 274 23.16 14.50 -13.53
C ASP A 274 22.94 13.14 -14.22
N SER A 275 21.91 12.38 -13.85
CA SER A 275 21.57 11.12 -14.50
C SER A 275 20.72 11.35 -15.76
N TYR A 276 20.61 10.31 -16.60
CA TYR A 276 19.77 10.32 -17.81
C TYR A 276 18.41 9.61 -17.58
N ASN A 277 18.14 9.12 -16.39
CA ASN A 277 16.96 8.31 -16.12
C ASN A 277 15.79 9.16 -15.60
N ASP A 278 14.56 8.84 -16.04
CA ASP A 278 13.31 9.27 -15.41
C ASP A 278 13.02 8.38 -14.20
N ALA A 279 13.16 8.93 -13.00
CA ALA A 279 12.85 8.29 -11.73
C ALA A 279 11.57 8.86 -11.11
N SER A 280 10.46 8.75 -11.85
CA SER A 280 9.13 9.20 -11.39
C SER A 280 8.39 8.09 -10.65
N TYR A 281 8.11 8.31 -9.38
CA TYR A 281 7.33 7.40 -8.53
C TYR A 281 5.96 7.99 -8.24
N SER A 282 4.91 7.19 -8.38
CA SER A 282 3.54 7.64 -8.19
C SER A 282 2.80 6.85 -7.13
N PHE A 283 1.98 7.57 -6.35
CA PHE A 283 1.28 7.03 -5.19
C PHE A 283 -0.17 7.53 -5.14
N VAL A 284 -1.06 6.67 -4.66
CA VAL A 284 -2.47 6.98 -4.42
C VAL A 284 -2.83 6.54 -3.01
N ASN A 285 -3.24 7.46 -2.14
CA ASN A 285 -3.55 7.17 -0.73
C ASN A 285 -2.39 6.40 -0.05
N ASN A 286 -1.14 6.82 -0.29
CA ASN A 286 0.11 6.23 0.18
C ASN A 286 0.45 4.83 -0.39
N ILE A 287 -0.35 4.32 -1.34
CA ILE A 287 -0.07 3.07 -2.04
C ILE A 287 0.72 3.37 -3.31
N ILE A 288 1.84 2.68 -3.48
CA ILE A 288 2.63 2.79 -4.70
C ILE A 288 1.87 2.21 -5.90
N THR A 289 1.93 2.92 -7.03
CA THR A 289 1.35 2.50 -8.30
C THR A 289 2.46 2.28 -9.33
N PRO A 290 3.12 1.10 -9.34
CA PRO A 290 4.27 0.86 -10.21
C PRO A 290 3.96 0.98 -11.70
N GLU A 291 2.72 0.69 -12.10
CA GLU A 291 2.25 0.84 -13.48
C GLU A 291 1.69 2.25 -13.76
N GLY A 292 1.81 3.16 -12.77
CA GLY A 292 1.33 4.53 -12.88
C GLY A 292 -0.20 4.62 -12.92
N GLY A 293 -0.70 5.28 -13.94
CA GLY A 293 -2.13 5.52 -14.15
C GLY A 293 -2.41 6.96 -14.55
N THR A 294 -3.66 7.37 -14.43
CA THR A 294 -4.15 8.68 -14.86
C THR A 294 -3.45 9.85 -14.18
N HIS A 295 -3.11 9.74 -12.90
CA HIS A 295 -2.38 10.76 -12.13
C HIS A 295 -0.94 10.96 -12.67
N LEU A 296 -0.18 9.88 -12.92
CA LEU A 296 1.16 10.00 -13.48
C LEU A 296 1.13 10.57 -14.90
N THR A 297 0.16 10.13 -15.72
CA THR A 297 -0.06 10.67 -17.07
C THR A 297 -0.40 12.15 -17.02
N GLY A 298 -1.30 12.55 -16.11
CA GLY A 298 -1.67 13.95 -15.88
C GLY A 298 -0.47 14.81 -15.49
N PHE A 299 0.36 14.35 -14.57
CA PHE A 299 1.60 15.03 -14.18
C PHE A 299 2.55 15.22 -15.36
N ARG A 300 2.87 14.14 -16.10
CA ARG A 300 3.79 14.20 -17.25
C ARG A 300 3.32 15.20 -18.33
N ASN A 301 2.03 15.22 -18.62
CA ASN A 301 1.43 16.15 -19.56
C ASN A 301 1.50 17.60 -19.04
N ALA A 302 1.17 17.83 -17.78
CA ALA A 302 1.23 19.16 -17.17
C ALA A 302 2.66 19.68 -17.13
N LEU A 303 3.63 18.84 -16.75
CA LEU A 303 5.05 19.19 -16.71
C LEU A 303 5.53 19.64 -18.10
N THR A 304 5.27 18.83 -19.14
CA THR A 304 5.68 19.13 -20.51
C THR A 304 5.07 20.44 -21.01
N LYS A 305 3.79 20.67 -20.73
CA LYS A 305 3.09 21.90 -21.13
C LYS A 305 3.69 23.13 -20.43
N THR A 306 3.93 23.03 -19.12
CA THR A 306 4.43 24.14 -18.30
C THR A 306 5.85 24.53 -18.70
N PHE A 307 6.75 23.57 -18.90
CA PHE A 307 8.13 23.86 -19.35
C PHE A 307 8.15 24.54 -20.71
N ASN A 308 7.36 24.05 -21.67
CA ASN A 308 7.29 24.67 -22.99
C ASN A 308 6.68 26.10 -22.94
N ALA A 309 5.63 26.31 -22.13
CA ALA A 309 5.05 27.63 -21.94
C ALA A 309 6.07 28.60 -21.33
N TYR A 310 6.72 28.19 -20.22
CA TYR A 310 7.73 28.99 -19.54
C TYR A 310 8.90 29.34 -20.47
N ALA A 311 9.40 28.36 -21.24
CA ALA A 311 10.51 28.58 -22.15
C ALA A 311 10.17 29.61 -23.27
N ARG A 312 8.92 29.64 -23.76
CA ARG A 312 8.46 30.63 -24.75
C ARG A 312 8.23 32.01 -24.13
N ASP A 313 7.54 32.06 -22.99
CA ASP A 313 7.23 33.32 -22.30
C ASP A 313 8.51 34.06 -21.89
N ASN A 314 9.55 33.32 -21.50
CA ASN A 314 10.86 33.87 -21.14
C ASN A 314 11.84 33.96 -22.35
N LYS A 315 11.38 33.70 -23.59
CA LYS A 315 12.18 33.76 -24.81
C LYS A 315 13.42 32.83 -24.80
N ILE A 316 13.39 31.76 -24.03
CA ILE A 316 14.41 30.69 -24.07
C ILE A 316 14.26 29.88 -25.35
N LEU A 317 13.01 29.61 -25.77
CA LEU A 317 12.65 29.06 -27.06
C LEU A 317 12.01 30.14 -27.92
N LYS A 318 12.43 30.25 -29.20
CA LYS A 318 11.79 31.10 -30.20
C LYS A 318 10.51 30.46 -30.73
N ASP A 319 9.62 31.25 -31.32
CA ASP A 319 8.36 30.70 -31.86
C ASP A 319 8.61 29.71 -33.03
N SER A 320 9.77 29.83 -33.72
CA SER A 320 10.21 28.92 -34.77
C SER A 320 10.82 27.61 -34.27
N ASP A 321 11.17 27.54 -33.00
CA ASP A 321 11.88 26.38 -32.44
C ASP A 321 10.91 25.24 -32.14
N ALA A 322 11.38 24.00 -32.29
CA ALA A 322 10.61 22.83 -31.90
C ALA A 322 10.29 22.86 -30.38
N GLN A 323 9.15 22.33 -30.03
CA GLN A 323 8.82 22.14 -28.61
C GLN A 323 9.71 21.05 -28.00
N LEU A 324 10.05 21.22 -26.72
CA LEU A 324 10.67 20.16 -25.92
C LEU A 324 9.73 18.98 -25.82
N SER A 325 10.23 17.77 -26.04
CA SER A 325 9.48 16.57 -25.83
C SER A 325 9.33 16.27 -24.31
N GLY A 326 8.39 15.41 -23.97
CA GLY A 326 8.27 14.96 -22.58
C GLY A 326 9.52 14.22 -22.09
N ASP A 327 10.22 13.51 -22.97
CA ASP A 327 11.43 12.75 -22.61
C ASP A 327 12.60 13.71 -22.36
N ASP A 328 12.76 14.77 -23.15
CA ASP A 328 13.79 15.81 -22.92
C ASP A 328 13.63 16.45 -21.52
N ILE A 329 12.38 16.69 -21.10
CA ILE A 329 12.10 17.35 -19.81
C ILE A 329 12.28 16.39 -18.63
N ARG A 330 12.08 15.09 -18.84
CA ARG A 330 12.21 14.08 -17.76
C ARG A 330 13.58 13.45 -17.67
N GLU A 331 14.50 13.80 -18.57
CA GLU A 331 15.89 13.36 -18.47
C GLU A 331 16.52 13.86 -17.17
N GLY A 332 17.02 12.94 -16.35
CA GLY A 332 17.58 13.24 -15.03
C GLY A 332 16.54 13.61 -13.96
N LEU A 333 15.24 13.48 -14.22
CA LEU A 333 14.20 13.84 -13.26
C LEU A 333 14.04 12.77 -12.18
N THR A 334 14.10 13.19 -10.93
CA THR A 334 13.55 12.45 -9.78
C THR A 334 12.27 13.15 -9.33
N ALA A 335 11.14 12.46 -9.36
CA ALA A 335 9.85 13.02 -8.98
C ALA A 335 9.03 12.04 -8.12
N ILE A 336 8.37 12.58 -7.09
CA ILE A 336 7.36 11.89 -6.28
C ILE A 336 6.02 12.57 -6.55
N ILE A 337 5.07 11.77 -7.01
CA ILE A 337 3.70 12.20 -7.32
C ILE A 337 2.76 11.46 -6.37
N SER A 338 2.16 12.18 -5.43
CA SER A 338 1.23 11.63 -4.45
C SER A 338 -0.13 12.28 -4.59
N ILE A 339 -1.18 11.46 -4.66
CA ILE A 339 -2.55 11.95 -4.60
C ILE A 339 -3.31 11.30 -3.47
N LYS A 340 -4.28 12.06 -2.93
CA LYS A 340 -5.28 11.56 -1.99
C LYS A 340 -6.66 11.76 -2.59
N ILE A 341 -7.43 10.69 -2.70
CA ILE A 341 -8.74 10.65 -3.32
C ILE A 341 -9.66 9.73 -2.51
N GLU A 342 -10.94 10.10 -2.36
CA GLU A 342 -11.89 9.37 -1.52
C GLU A 342 -12.23 7.99 -2.09
N GLU A 343 -12.44 7.91 -3.42
CA GLU A 343 -12.86 6.68 -4.10
C GLU A 343 -11.91 6.32 -5.25
N PRO A 344 -10.69 5.83 -4.97
CA PRO A 344 -9.78 5.43 -6.03
C PRO A 344 -10.24 4.15 -6.73
N GLN A 345 -10.15 4.17 -8.05
CA GLN A 345 -10.45 3.05 -8.93
C GLN A 345 -9.15 2.50 -9.50
N PHE A 346 -8.75 1.32 -9.04
CA PHE A 346 -7.55 0.66 -9.51
C PHE A 346 -7.86 -0.44 -10.54
N GLU A 347 -6.95 -0.64 -11.47
CA GLU A 347 -6.95 -1.81 -12.33
C GLU A 347 -6.45 -3.01 -11.52
N GLY A 348 -7.38 -3.75 -10.89
CA GLY A 348 -7.12 -4.97 -10.12
C GLY A 348 -6.86 -4.77 -8.61
N GLN A 349 -6.91 -5.87 -7.86
CA GLN A 349 -6.80 -5.92 -6.40
C GLN A 349 -5.41 -5.47 -5.89
N THR A 350 -4.35 -5.70 -6.64
CA THR A 350 -2.97 -5.34 -6.27
C THR A 350 -2.68 -3.84 -6.41
N LYS A 351 -3.66 -3.02 -6.81
CA LYS A 351 -3.64 -1.55 -6.81
C LYS A 351 -2.47 -0.93 -7.61
N GLN A 352 -1.99 -1.61 -8.67
CA GLN A 352 -0.77 -1.22 -9.39
C GLN A 352 -0.95 -0.02 -10.32
N LYS A 353 -2.18 0.25 -10.77
CA LYS A 353 -2.49 1.32 -11.73
C LYS A 353 -3.81 1.99 -11.41
N LEU A 354 -3.82 3.34 -11.40
CA LEU A 354 -5.02 4.14 -11.17
C LEU A 354 -5.78 4.41 -12.46
N GLY A 355 -7.12 4.27 -12.41
CA GLY A 355 -8.03 4.50 -13.54
C GLY A 355 -8.84 5.79 -13.50
N ASN A 356 -8.92 6.48 -12.35
CA ASN A 356 -9.75 7.69 -12.16
C ASN A 356 -9.42 8.80 -13.15
N SER A 357 -10.37 9.22 -13.98
CA SER A 357 -10.18 10.28 -14.96
C SER A 357 -9.98 11.67 -14.33
N GLU A 358 -10.63 11.95 -13.20
CA GLU A 358 -10.51 13.21 -12.44
C GLU A 358 -9.09 13.47 -11.96
N ALA A 359 -8.30 12.43 -11.69
CA ALA A 359 -6.90 12.56 -11.32
C ALA A 359 -6.03 13.19 -12.44
N THR A 360 -6.37 12.95 -13.72
CA THR A 360 -5.68 13.57 -14.86
C THR A 360 -5.91 15.08 -14.91
N VAL A 361 -7.15 15.51 -14.62
CA VAL A 361 -7.55 16.92 -14.71
C VAL A 361 -6.95 17.75 -13.58
N SER A 362 -6.78 17.17 -12.39
CA SER A 362 -6.25 17.86 -11.22
C SER A 362 -4.85 18.45 -11.48
N TYR A 363 -4.00 17.77 -12.24
CA TYR A 363 -2.65 18.26 -12.57
C TYR A 363 -2.62 19.39 -13.62
N THR A 364 -3.57 19.42 -14.54
CA THR A 364 -3.60 20.46 -15.58
C THR A 364 -3.90 21.85 -15.04
N HIS A 365 -4.36 21.94 -13.79
CA HIS A 365 -4.68 23.19 -13.09
C HIS A 365 -3.69 23.54 -11.96
N LEU A 366 -2.81 22.61 -11.56
CA LEU A 366 -1.65 22.94 -10.75
C LEU A 366 -0.67 23.72 -11.63
N THR A 367 -0.85 25.04 -11.69
CA THR A 367 0.21 25.89 -12.17
C THR A 367 1.36 25.74 -11.21
N LEU A 368 2.48 25.20 -11.68
CA LEU A 368 3.76 25.35 -10.96
C LEU A 368 3.84 26.83 -10.55
N PRO A 369 4.18 27.14 -9.30
CA PRO A 369 4.24 28.52 -8.85
C PRO A 369 5.14 29.28 -9.84
N THR A 370 4.56 30.24 -10.55
CA THR A 370 5.23 31.06 -11.58
C THR A 370 6.27 32.02 -11.00
N LYS A 371 6.60 31.86 -9.72
CA LYS A 371 7.71 32.51 -9.04
C LYS A 371 8.77 31.46 -8.65
N LEU A 372 9.43 30.88 -9.64
CA LEU A 372 10.83 30.53 -9.47
C LEU A 372 11.60 31.86 -9.54
N GLU A 373 11.77 32.51 -8.40
CA GLU A 373 12.83 33.51 -8.27
C GLU A 373 14.15 32.73 -8.31
N VAL A 374 14.77 32.73 -9.47
CA VAL A 374 16.14 32.28 -9.70
C VAL A 374 17.09 33.36 -9.19
#